data_d668a5e144137acf1a7258859cc88b6a
#
_entry.id   d668a5e144137acf1a7258859cc88b6a
#
_cell.length_a   1.000
_cell.length_b   1.000
_cell.length_c   1.000
_cell.angle_alpha   90.00
_cell.angle_beta   90.00
_cell.angle_gamma   90.00
#
_symmetry.space_group_name_H-M   'P 1'
#
loop_
_entity.id
_entity.type
_entity.pdbx_description
1 polymer ?
#
loop_
_entity_poly.entity_id
_entity_poly.type
_entity_poly.pdbx_seq_one_letter_code
_entity_poly.pdbx_strand_id
1 'polypeptide(L)'
;MKILDKNKNLLAEVIRSEDIIHEKNFYTEEKEEFQFASFNLKENTVIKRHIHNKQERVIKSTSEVIVVIEGTIEVEIYDLDENLEHKCILNKGDTVALFSGGHGLKAIGNSKFIEVKQGPYNPETDKKLF
;
A
#
# COMPACT_ATOMS: atom_id res chain seq x y z
N MET A 1 9.88 3.72 -2.70
CA MET A 1 10.28 4.90 -1.89
C MET A 1 9.53 4.84 -0.56
N LYS A 2 10.26 4.73 0.55
CA LYS A 2 9.68 4.72 1.91
C LYS A 2 9.42 6.14 2.39
N ILE A 3 8.27 6.35 3.02
CA ILE A 3 7.85 7.62 3.63
C ILE A 3 7.74 7.36 5.12
N LEU A 4 8.48 8.12 5.91
CA LEU A 4 8.61 7.96 7.35
C LEU A 4 8.15 9.24 8.05
N ASP A 5 7.62 9.12 9.27
CA ASP A 5 7.40 10.26 10.15
C ASP A 5 8.71 10.76 10.80
N LYS A 6 8.62 11.82 11.59
CA LYS A 6 9.74 12.40 12.36
C LYS A 6 10.41 11.42 13.33
N ASN A 7 9.71 10.37 13.74
CA ASN A 7 10.19 9.32 14.66
C ASN A 7 10.71 8.08 13.92
N LYS A 8 10.80 8.14 12.56
CA LYS A 8 11.19 7.06 11.65
C LYS A 8 10.21 5.88 11.60
N ASN A 9 8.95 6.07 11.99
CA ASN A 9 7.91 5.08 11.76
C ASN A 9 7.52 5.08 10.28
N LEU A 10 7.33 3.88 9.72
CA LEU A 10 6.91 3.72 8.33
C LEU A 10 5.44 4.12 8.17
N LEU A 11 5.18 5.17 7.42
CA LEU A 11 3.82 5.61 7.06
C LEU A 11 3.34 4.96 5.77
N ALA A 12 4.18 5.02 4.73
CA ALA A 12 3.82 4.49 3.43
C ALA A 12 5.05 4.06 2.62
N GLU A 13 4.83 3.25 1.60
CA GLU A 13 5.84 2.93 0.59
C GLU A 13 5.25 3.05 -0.82
N VAL A 14 5.86 3.89 -1.64
CA VAL A 14 5.53 4.05 -3.07
C VAL A 14 6.43 3.18 -3.91
N ILE A 15 5.82 2.36 -4.76
CA ILE A 15 6.49 1.52 -5.75
C ILE A 15 6.09 2.01 -7.13
N ARG A 16 7.08 2.43 -7.92
CA ARG A 16 6.88 2.73 -9.33
C ARG A 16 6.82 1.45 -10.14
N SER A 17 5.98 1.41 -11.14
CA SER A 17 5.85 0.21 -11.99
C SER A 17 7.18 -0.16 -12.66
N GLU A 18 7.98 0.83 -13.07
CA GLU A 18 9.31 0.62 -13.66
C GLU A 18 10.36 0.10 -12.69
N ASP A 19 10.17 0.28 -11.37
CA ASP A 19 11.08 -0.20 -10.33
C ASP A 19 10.85 -1.68 -9.97
N ILE A 20 9.81 -2.32 -10.53
CA ILE A 20 9.53 -3.75 -10.34
C ILE A 20 10.44 -4.57 -11.27
N ILE A 21 11.72 -4.65 -10.94
CA ILE A 21 12.76 -5.29 -11.76
C ILE A 21 13.19 -6.66 -11.24
N HIS A 22 12.97 -6.96 -9.96
CA HIS A 22 13.33 -8.22 -9.33
C HIS A 22 12.25 -9.27 -9.53
N GLU A 23 12.65 -10.54 -9.71
CA GLU A 23 11.71 -11.67 -9.86
C GLU A 23 10.72 -11.72 -8.68
N LYS A 24 11.18 -11.42 -7.47
CA LYS A 24 10.38 -11.30 -6.26
C LYS A 24 11.04 -10.30 -5.32
N ASN A 25 10.26 -9.36 -4.80
CA ASN A 25 10.71 -8.40 -3.81
C ASN A 25 9.63 -8.18 -2.74
N PHE A 26 9.95 -8.47 -1.47
CA PHE A 26 9.11 -8.11 -0.33
C PHE A 26 9.51 -6.74 0.19
N TYR A 27 8.53 -5.89 0.44
CA TYR A 27 8.70 -4.54 0.96
C TYR A 27 8.54 -4.47 2.48
N THR A 28 7.96 -5.52 3.07
CA THR A 28 7.71 -5.65 4.52
C THR A 28 8.55 -6.78 5.11
N GLU A 29 8.91 -6.66 6.38
CA GLU A 29 9.59 -7.71 7.12
C GLU A 29 8.64 -8.88 7.43
N GLU A 30 9.16 -10.10 7.58
CA GLU A 30 8.34 -11.30 7.83
C GLU A 30 7.47 -11.21 9.09
N LYS A 31 7.89 -10.40 10.09
CA LYS A 31 7.18 -10.20 11.36
C LYS A 31 6.02 -9.20 11.26
N GLU A 32 5.94 -8.43 10.17
CA GLU A 32 4.89 -7.40 10.02
C GLU A 32 3.51 -8.05 9.82
N GLU A 33 2.49 -7.38 10.37
CA GLU A 33 1.08 -7.84 10.28
C GLU A 33 0.57 -7.88 8.84
N PHE A 34 1.15 -7.07 7.98
CA PHE A 34 0.79 -6.95 6.57
C PHE A 34 1.99 -7.27 5.68
N GLN A 35 1.81 -8.20 4.73
CA GLN A 35 2.83 -8.59 3.79
C GLN A 35 2.53 -8.01 2.41
N PHE A 36 3.53 -7.30 1.87
CA PHE A 36 3.45 -6.66 0.58
C PHE A 36 4.67 -6.98 -0.27
N ALA A 37 4.44 -7.48 -1.48
CA ALA A 37 5.50 -7.88 -2.40
C ALA A 37 5.13 -7.58 -3.85
N SER A 38 6.14 -7.36 -4.69
CA SER A 38 6.02 -7.32 -6.13
C SER A 38 6.73 -8.49 -6.79
N PHE A 39 6.32 -8.83 -8.01
CA PHE A 39 6.89 -9.89 -8.81
C PHE A 39 7.10 -9.41 -10.24
N ASN A 40 8.28 -9.70 -10.82
CA ASN A 40 8.59 -9.53 -12.23
C ASN A 40 8.99 -10.91 -12.79
N LEU A 41 8.00 -11.64 -13.28
CA LEU A 41 8.18 -13.01 -13.73
C LEU A 41 8.47 -13.05 -15.23
N LYS A 42 9.42 -13.89 -15.60
CA LYS A 42 9.70 -14.19 -17.02
C LYS A 42 8.60 -15.07 -17.59
N GLU A 43 8.48 -15.05 -18.91
CA GLU A 43 7.57 -15.93 -19.62
C GLU A 43 7.80 -17.41 -19.20
N ASN A 44 6.69 -18.14 -19.03
CA ASN A 44 6.65 -19.54 -18.58
C ASN A 44 7.14 -19.79 -17.14
N THR A 45 7.43 -18.77 -16.33
CA THR A 45 7.67 -18.96 -14.90
C THR A 45 6.42 -19.50 -14.22
N VAL A 46 6.57 -20.60 -13.48
CA VAL A 46 5.47 -21.27 -12.78
C VAL A 46 5.59 -21.04 -11.27
N ILE A 47 4.61 -20.40 -10.68
CA ILE A 47 4.41 -20.44 -9.23
C ILE A 47 3.67 -21.73 -8.90
N LYS A 48 4.32 -22.62 -8.12
CA LYS A 48 3.75 -23.92 -7.77
C LYS A 48 2.38 -23.73 -7.07
N ARG A 49 1.44 -24.62 -7.40
CA ARG A 49 0.14 -24.65 -6.74
C ARG A 49 0.32 -24.83 -5.24
N HIS A 50 -0.35 -24.02 -4.45
CA HIS A 50 -0.29 -24.08 -2.99
C HIS A 50 -1.60 -23.61 -2.36
N ILE A 51 -1.77 -23.97 -1.09
CA ILE A 51 -2.89 -23.56 -0.25
C ILE A 51 -2.28 -22.92 1.00
N HIS A 52 -2.79 -21.76 1.36
CA HIS A 52 -2.41 -21.13 2.63
C HIS A 52 -3.08 -21.83 3.81
N ASN A 53 -2.30 -22.25 4.78
CA ASN A 53 -2.81 -22.84 6.00
C ASN A 53 -3.60 -21.80 6.81
N LYS A 54 -4.65 -22.25 7.51
CA LYS A 54 -5.35 -21.41 8.48
C LYS A 54 -4.39 -21.06 9.61
N GLN A 55 -4.33 -19.79 9.95
CA GLN A 55 -3.53 -19.27 11.05
C GLN A 55 -4.32 -18.18 11.77
N GLU A 56 -4.23 -18.15 13.08
CA GLU A 56 -4.68 -17.00 13.86
C GLU A 56 -3.70 -15.86 13.66
N ARG A 57 -4.22 -14.67 13.41
CA ARG A 57 -3.43 -13.44 13.29
C ARG A 57 -4.05 -12.37 14.16
N VAL A 58 -3.22 -11.68 14.92
CA VAL A 58 -3.62 -10.49 15.66
C VAL A 58 -3.22 -9.29 14.82
N ILE A 59 -4.22 -8.56 14.33
CA ILE A 59 -4.04 -7.35 13.51
C ILE A 59 -4.52 -6.18 14.35
N LYS A 60 -3.67 -5.18 14.53
CA LYS A 60 -3.93 -4.00 15.37
C LYS A 60 -4.11 -2.73 14.55
N SER A 61 -3.63 -2.72 13.31
CA SER A 61 -3.69 -1.57 12.41
C SER A 61 -4.31 -1.96 11.08
N THR A 62 -4.98 -1.02 10.44
CA THR A 62 -5.43 -1.18 9.05
C THR A 62 -4.32 -0.73 8.12
N SER A 63 -3.85 -1.65 7.28
CA SER A 63 -2.97 -1.32 6.16
C SER A 63 -3.74 -1.41 4.86
N GLU A 64 -3.41 -0.55 3.91
CA GLU A 64 -4.07 -0.49 2.61
C GLU A 64 -3.04 -0.54 1.48
N VAL A 65 -3.42 -1.08 0.34
CA VAL A 65 -2.66 -0.97 -0.91
C VAL A 65 -3.55 -0.39 -1.98
N ILE A 66 -3.04 0.62 -2.66
CA ILE A 66 -3.70 1.26 -3.78
C ILE A 66 -2.86 1.03 -5.03
N VAL A 67 -3.48 0.46 -6.06
CA VAL A 67 -2.86 0.22 -7.37
C VAL A 67 -3.58 1.03 -8.42
N VAL A 68 -2.88 1.94 -9.10
CA VAL A 68 -3.47 2.77 -10.15
C VAL A 68 -3.61 1.96 -11.44
N ILE A 69 -4.84 1.79 -11.90
CA ILE A 69 -5.18 1.03 -13.12
C ILE A 69 -5.25 1.94 -14.34
N GLU A 70 -5.74 3.17 -14.16
CA GLU A 70 -5.90 4.15 -15.23
C GLU A 70 -5.85 5.57 -14.66
N GLY A 71 -5.27 6.49 -15.41
CA GLY A 71 -5.19 7.91 -15.02
C GLY A 71 -4.08 8.19 -14.02
N THR A 72 -4.29 9.22 -13.21
CA THR A 72 -3.28 9.78 -12.30
C THR A 72 -3.95 10.18 -10.99
N ILE A 73 -3.32 9.83 -9.86
CA ILE A 73 -3.80 10.13 -8.51
C ILE A 73 -2.71 10.89 -7.75
N GLU A 74 -3.07 12.00 -7.13
CA GLU A 74 -2.27 12.64 -6.10
C GLU A 74 -2.57 11.96 -4.77
N VAL A 75 -1.52 11.60 -4.04
CA VAL A 75 -1.58 10.99 -2.71
C VAL A 75 -0.93 11.92 -1.71
N GLU A 76 -1.63 12.20 -0.61
CA GLU A 76 -1.12 12.91 0.55
C GLU A 76 -0.94 11.92 1.70
N ILE A 77 0.19 11.98 2.37
CA ILE A 77 0.56 11.12 3.51
C ILE A 77 0.76 12.00 4.73
N TYR A 78 0.08 11.66 5.81
CA TYR A 78 0.09 12.40 7.07
C TYR A 78 0.60 11.50 8.21
N ASP A 79 1.26 12.10 9.19
CA ASP A 79 1.59 11.42 10.44
C ASP A 79 0.33 11.25 11.34
N LEU A 80 0.51 10.63 12.52
CA LEU A 80 -0.57 10.44 13.49
C LEU A 80 -1.04 11.74 14.16
N ASP A 81 -0.25 12.81 14.08
CA ASP A 81 -0.57 14.15 14.55
C ASP A 81 -1.26 15.01 13.45
N GLU A 82 -1.65 14.38 12.32
CA GLU A 82 -2.29 15.02 11.17
C GLU A 82 -1.40 16.03 10.42
N ASN A 83 -0.06 15.94 10.58
CA ASN A 83 0.86 16.76 9.80
C ASN A 83 1.15 16.11 8.45
N LEU A 84 1.15 16.92 7.38
CA LEU A 84 1.50 16.47 6.04
C LEU A 84 3.01 16.15 5.98
N GLU A 85 3.33 14.88 5.79
CA GLU A 85 4.72 14.40 5.68
C GLU A 85 5.18 14.28 4.22
N HIS A 86 4.27 13.89 3.32
CA HIS A 86 4.62 13.73 1.92
C HIS A 86 3.42 13.90 0.99
N LYS A 87 3.72 14.37 -0.23
CA LYS A 87 2.76 14.41 -1.33
C LYS A 87 3.43 13.85 -2.59
N CYS A 88 2.76 12.96 -3.28
CA CYS A 88 3.27 12.37 -4.52
C CYS A 88 2.17 12.11 -5.54
N ILE A 89 2.61 11.95 -6.79
CA ILE A 89 1.75 11.59 -7.91
C ILE A 89 1.98 10.12 -8.24
N LEU A 90 0.90 9.36 -8.38
CA LEU A 90 0.91 7.99 -8.87
C LEU A 90 0.28 7.96 -10.26
N ASN A 91 0.96 7.31 -11.18
CA ASN A 91 0.49 7.07 -12.55
C ASN A 91 0.04 5.61 -12.71
N LYS A 92 -0.53 5.29 -13.85
CA LYS A 92 -0.92 3.92 -14.20
C LYS A 92 0.20 2.92 -13.92
N GLY A 93 -0.11 1.88 -13.15
CA GLY A 93 0.80 0.81 -12.72
C GLY A 93 1.56 1.10 -11.43
N ASP A 94 1.59 2.37 -10.98
CA ASP A 94 2.18 2.70 -9.68
C ASP A 94 1.30 2.19 -8.53
N THR A 95 1.96 1.93 -7.42
CA THR A 95 1.34 1.39 -6.21
C THR A 95 1.79 2.17 -4.99
N VAL A 96 0.90 2.39 -4.04
CA VAL A 96 1.25 2.83 -2.68
C VAL A 96 0.70 1.83 -1.67
N ALA A 97 1.55 1.41 -0.74
CA ALA A 97 1.17 0.71 0.47
C ALA A 97 1.17 1.70 1.63
N LEU A 98 0.08 1.72 2.39
CA LEU A 98 -0.19 2.61 3.51
C LEU A 98 -0.20 1.76 4.78
N PHE A 99 0.66 2.08 5.75
CA PHE A 99 0.86 1.25 6.95
C PHE A 99 0.39 1.94 8.22
N SER A 100 0.51 3.26 8.29
CA SER A 100 0.18 4.06 9.48
C SER A 100 -0.09 5.52 9.10
N GLY A 101 -0.60 6.30 10.06
CA GLY A 101 -0.94 7.71 9.85
C GLY A 101 -2.21 7.89 9.04
N GLY A 102 -2.35 9.07 8.46
CA GLY A 102 -3.47 9.45 7.60
C GLY A 102 -3.07 9.53 6.13
N HIS A 103 -4.05 9.50 5.26
CA HIS A 103 -3.82 9.70 3.84
C HIS A 103 -5.01 10.37 3.16
N GLY A 104 -4.74 11.09 2.08
CA GLY A 104 -5.72 11.67 1.19
C GLY A 104 -5.46 11.26 -0.25
N LEU A 105 -6.51 11.12 -1.04
CA LEU A 105 -6.43 10.78 -2.45
C LEU A 105 -7.21 11.81 -3.27
N LYS A 106 -6.59 12.28 -4.36
CA LYS A 106 -7.22 13.17 -5.32
C LYS A 106 -6.98 12.69 -6.74
N ALA A 107 -8.05 12.42 -7.47
CA ALA A 107 -7.97 12.11 -8.89
C ALA A 107 -7.56 13.35 -9.70
N ILE A 108 -6.54 13.19 -10.56
CA ILE A 108 -6.13 14.18 -11.54
C ILE A 108 -6.68 13.72 -12.90
N GLY A 109 -7.87 14.24 -13.24
CA GLY A 109 -8.64 13.72 -14.38
C GLY A 109 -9.33 12.38 -14.05
N ASN A 110 -9.83 11.71 -15.08
CA ASN A 110 -10.51 10.42 -14.90
C ASN A 110 -9.49 9.36 -14.51
N SER A 111 -9.72 8.72 -13.36
CA SER A 111 -8.79 7.74 -12.80
C SER A 111 -9.53 6.54 -12.24
N LYS A 112 -8.88 5.38 -12.30
CA LYS A 112 -9.34 4.11 -11.71
C LYS A 112 -8.21 3.50 -10.89
N PHE A 113 -8.52 2.99 -9.72
CA PHE A 113 -7.58 2.26 -8.88
C PHE A 113 -8.27 1.09 -8.19
N ILE A 114 -7.46 0.16 -7.71
CA ILE A 114 -7.88 -0.91 -6.80
C ILE A 114 -7.33 -0.60 -5.42
N GLU A 115 -8.19 -0.70 -4.41
CA GLU A 115 -7.84 -0.65 -3.00
C GLU A 115 -7.95 -2.06 -2.42
N VAL A 116 -6.96 -2.45 -1.65
CA VAL A 116 -6.94 -3.70 -0.88
C VAL A 116 -6.61 -3.34 0.57
N LYS A 117 -7.45 -3.77 1.51
CA LYS A 117 -7.20 -3.56 2.95
C LYS A 117 -7.75 -4.70 3.80
N GLN A 118 -7.31 -4.74 5.05
CA GLN A 118 -7.92 -5.68 6.00
C GLN A 118 -9.39 -5.33 6.26
N GLY A 119 -10.21 -6.38 6.40
CA GLY A 119 -11.57 -6.31 6.90
C GLY A 119 -11.66 -6.93 8.31
N PRO A 120 -12.87 -6.94 8.91
CA PRO A 120 -14.12 -6.41 8.37
C PRO A 120 -14.19 -4.88 8.38
N TYR A 121 -14.97 -4.31 7.46
CA TYR A 121 -15.20 -2.87 7.39
C TYR A 121 -16.39 -2.45 8.23
N ASN A 122 -16.22 -1.43 9.07
CA ASN A 122 -17.32 -0.78 9.80
C ASN A 122 -17.30 0.72 9.49
N PRO A 123 -18.32 1.26 8.77
CA PRO A 123 -18.34 2.65 8.34
C PRO A 123 -18.34 3.68 9.49
N GLU A 124 -18.78 3.28 10.69
CA GLU A 124 -18.86 4.17 11.84
C GLU A 124 -17.54 4.32 12.61
N THR A 125 -16.66 3.30 12.52
CA THR A 125 -15.46 3.22 13.37
C THR A 125 -14.15 3.03 12.61
N ASP A 126 -14.21 2.72 11.31
CA ASP A 126 -13.03 2.34 10.52
C ASP A 126 -12.06 3.51 10.30
N LYS A 127 -12.57 4.73 10.25
CA LYS A 127 -11.74 5.93 10.00
C LYS A 127 -12.30 7.18 10.66
N LYS A 128 -11.39 8.10 10.96
CA LYS A 128 -11.67 9.47 11.36
C LYS A 128 -11.32 10.39 10.19
N LEU A 129 -12.22 11.32 9.84
CA LEU A 129 -11.91 12.41 8.90
C LEU A 129 -11.28 13.59 9.65
N PHE A 130 -10.34 14.28 9.00
CA PHE A 130 -9.65 15.46 9.50
C PHE A 130 -9.34 16.45 8.38
#